data_81e6f877b6a02ef6c64b53fec97cd742
#
_entry.id   81e6f877b6a02ef6c64b53fec97cd742
#
_cell.length_a   1.000
_cell.length_b   1.000
_cell.length_c   1.000
_cell.angle_alpha   90.00
_cell.angle_beta   90.00
_cell.angle_gamma   90.00
#
_symmetry.space_group_name_H-M   'P 1'
#
loop_
_entity.id
_entity.type
_entity.pdbx_description
1 polymer ?
#
loop_
_entity_poly.entity_id
_entity_poly.type
_entity_poly.pdbx_seq_one_letter_code
_entity_poly.pdbx_strand_id
1 'polypeptide(L)'
;MANGLRLNLAGEYQRLAPVEAIPASVATMLDQPLQHQVDTFTALQTHDMVLNAFPTGTGKTKAALLWLLEHPQVSTLLIAPVNELVQQHARDAEHFIAEAGLPHVVVAVDAAYLRQLPPELGRRSGARFYRILTNPILLPELYGYEEQLVPPLLLVINPDLFYYSVFYLFNALDRRNIAQQFITKFPYVIIDEVHYYNAKQFANLLFLILLSKEFGYFDALSEERRKLCLLTATPDADLNRFLDRLGPMGLTMKRLEPESIEAHDPLATKSLAELGLTIYPYTRDAAGELLAHVEEIATQVTQEKDGAVILNSLYGVNRLALAFERRLGGSYVGRITGPLSRDERQAARFKPLLLATPTVDIGFNFEGHPKDRQNLDFVVFEAALEDQFWQRIGRAGRVLGKIVQDVPSSAIALIPDGVYARLKDAISDETALTRQELKSQLHEAAEGTMQRSSMADFVRSYSLLEITHPLVEMGKILGRENAAMLDQTFATIQRVYAPSSKRTFAQLRGEIQRFQGYSRLLTDLKRPVLRTNPQLVKALREYLQEEHDYHLPPEDIVEHLDEVLQNPITKSQL
;
A
#
# COMPACT_ATOMS: atom_id res chain seq x y z
N MET A 1 -14.59 -13.64 -33.24
CA MET A 1 -14.12 -12.76 -32.16
C MET A 1 -15.27 -11.90 -31.73
N ALA A 2 -15.53 -11.76 -30.44
CA ALA A 2 -16.54 -10.80 -29.98
C ALA A 2 -16.09 -9.40 -30.38
N ASN A 3 -17.01 -8.60 -30.97
CA ASN A 3 -16.72 -7.18 -31.19
C ASN A 3 -16.56 -6.52 -29.83
N GLY A 4 -15.38 -5.93 -29.58
CA GLY A 4 -15.12 -5.18 -28.34
C GLY A 4 -16.09 -4.01 -28.17
N LEU A 5 -16.41 -3.65 -26.94
CA LEU A 5 -17.14 -2.41 -26.61
C LEU A 5 -16.18 -1.24 -26.73
N ARG A 6 -16.46 -0.29 -27.62
CA ARG A 6 -15.63 0.91 -27.85
C ARG A 6 -16.27 2.13 -27.20
N LEU A 7 -15.46 2.87 -26.46
CA LEU A 7 -15.88 4.06 -25.72
C LEU A 7 -14.89 5.19 -25.95
N ASN A 8 -15.36 6.43 -25.88
CA ASN A 8 -14.52 7.62 -25.95
C ASN A 8 -14.59 8.35 -24.61
N LEU A 9 -13.50 8.35 -23.86
CA LEU A 9 -13.43 9.00 -22.56
C LEU A 9 -12.91 10.43 -22.70
N ALA A 10 -13.64 11.37 -22.11
CA ALA A 10 -13.25 12.78 -22.05
C ALA A 10 -11.94 12.97 -21.29
N GLY A 11 -11.21 14.04 -21.59
CA GLY A 11 -10.06 14.50 -20.82
C GLY A 11 -10.47 14.88 -19.41
N GLU A 12 -9.52 14.73 -18.46
CA GLU A 12 -9.74 15.17 -17.07
C GLU A 12 -8.92 16.41 -16.76
N TYR A 13 -9.50 17.24 -15.91
CA TYR A 13 -8.90 18.49 -15.47
C TYR A 13 -8.77 18.52 -13.95
N GLN A 14 -7.76 19.24 -13.47
CA GLN A 14 -7.55 19.54 -12.07
C GLN A 14 -7.60 21.05 -11.87
N ARG A 15 -7.97 21.48 -10.67
CA ARG A 15 -8.01 22.89 -10.31
C ARG A 15 -6.64 23.39 -9.84
N LEU A 16 -6.14 24.46 -10.42
CA LEU A 16 -5.03 25.24 -9.89
C LEU A 16 -5.50 26.06 -8.68
N ALA A 17 -4.62 26.26 -7.72
CA ALA A 17 -4.91 27.15 -6.61
C ALA A 17 -4.93 28.60 -7.09
N PRO A 18 -5.92 29.43 -6.66
CA PRO A 18 -5.87 30.87 -6.88
C PRO A 18 -4.62 31.46 -6.21
N VAL A 19 -3.96 32.40 -6.88
CA VAL A 19 -2.68 32.98 -6.42
C VAL A 19 -2.77 33.53 -4.99
N GLU A 20 -3.88 34.16 -4.65
CA GLU A 20 -4.14 34.73 -3.33
C GLU A 20 -4.34 33.68 -2.23
N ALA A 21 -4.61 32.43 -2.59
CA ALA A 21 -4.79 31.32 -1.65
C ALA A 21 -3.48 30.55 -1.39
N ILE A 22 -2.40 30.83 -2.14
CA ILE A 22 -1.16 30.08 -2.04
C ILE A 22 -0.34 30.62 -0.84
N PRO A 23 -0.06 29.79 0.20
CA PRO A 23 0.81 30.20 1.29
C PRO A 23 2.22 30.58 0.80
N ALA A 24 2.84 31.56 1.43
CA ALA A 24 4.16 32.05 1.01
C ALA A 24 5.22 30.95 0.99
N SER A 25 5.22 30.05 1.97
CA SER A 25 6.11 28.89 2.00
C SER A 25 5.89 27.92 0.83
N VAL A 26 4.65 27.70 0.42
CA VAL A 26 4.32 26.85 -0.74
C VAL A 26 4.74 27.52 -2.04
N ALA A 27 4.57 28.85 -2.17
CA ALA A 27 4.95 29.63 -3.34
C ALA A 27 6.47 29.59 -3.62
N THR A 28 7.30 29.30 -2.63
CA THR A 28 8.75 29.11 -2.85
C THR A 28 9.10 27.82 -3.58
N MET A 29 8.17 26.84 -3.57
CA MET A 29 8.40 25.50 -4.10
C MET A 29 7.55 25.17 -5.35
N LEU A 30 6.44 25.87 -5.53
CA LEU A 30 5.47 25.64 -6.59
C LEU A 30 4.95 26.96 -7.13
N ASP A 31 5.23 27.25 -8.41
CA ASP A 31 4.71 28.46 -9.09
C ASP A 31 3.20 28.38 -9.29
N GLN A 32 2.70 27.20 -9.66
CA GLN A 32 1.27 26.94 -9.91
C GLN A 32 0.84 25.63 -9.25
N PRO A 33 0.67 25.60 -7.92
CA PRO A 33 0.20 24.40 -7.25
C PRO A 33 -1.24 24.07 -7.61
N LEU A 34 -1.55 22.77 -7.60
CA LEU A 34 -2.94 22.33 -7.65
C LEU A 34 -3.65 22.69 -6.34
N GLN A 35 -4.96 22.96 -6.41
CA GLN A 35 -5.76 23.36 -5.25
C GLN A 35 -5.61 22.33 -4.10
N HIS A 36 -5.68 21.03 -4.39
CA HIS A 36 -5.55 19.99 -3.36
C HIS A 36 -4.17 19.98 -2.66
N GLN A 37 -3.12 20.49 -3.31
CA GLN A 37 -1.80 20.59 -2.69
C GLN A 37 -1.79 21.67 -1.60
N VAL A 38 -2.39 22.81 -1.92
CA VAL A 38 -2.58 23.92 -0.96
C VAL A 38 -3.54 23.50 0.16
N ASP A 39 -4.63 22.84 -0.20
CA ASP A 39 -5.62 22.36 0.77
C ASP A 39 -5.03 21.32 1.73
N THR A 40 -4.18 20.41 1.24
CA THR A 40 -3.47 19.43 2.07
C THR A 40 -2.55 20.12 3.06
N PHE A 41 -1.74 21.05 2.59
CA PHE A 41 -0.86 21.85 3.43
C PHE A 41 -1.65 22.59 4.52
N THR A 42 -2.70 23.31 4.14
CA THR A 42 -3.53 24.12 5.06
C THR A 42 -4.29 23.23 6.06
N ALA A 43 -4.84 22.11 5.61
CA ALA A 43 -5.56 21.18 6.46
C ALA A 43 -4.64 20.54 7.51
N LEU A 44 -3.41 20.20 7.16
CA LEU A 44 -2.42 19.65 8.11
C LEU A 44 -2.04 20.65 9.21
N GLN A 45 -2.17 21.95 9.01
CA GLN A 45 -1.94 22.92 10.08
C GLN A 45 -2.98 22.77 11.21
N THR A 46 -4.23 22.48 10.88
CA THR A 46 -5.37 22.56 11.79
C THR A 46 -5.96 21.21 12.20
N HIS A 47 -5.81 20.16 11.39
CA HIS A 47 -6.39 18.84 11.64
C HIS A 47 -5.32 17.82 12.04
N ASP A 48 -5.73 16.82 12.80
CA ASP A 48 -4.87 15.69 13.20
C ASP A 48 -4.59 14.76 12.02
N MET A 49 -5.58 14.63 11.15
CA MET A 49 -5.53 13.73 10.00
C MET A 49 -6.04 14.41 8.73
N VAL A 50 -5.37 14.14 7.61
CA VAL A 50 -5.82 14.54 6.27
C VAL A 50 -5.89 13.31 5.38
N LEU A 51 -7.02 13.08 4.72
CA LEU A 51 -7.17 12.11 3.64
C LEU A 51 -7.19 12.87 2.32
N ASN A 52 -6.16 12.69 1.51
CA ASN A 52 -6.11 13.23 0.14
C ASN A 52 -6.47 12.13 -0.86
N ALA A 53 -7.68 12.21 -1.43
CA ALA A 53 -8.28 11.22 -2.32
C ALA A 53 -8.18 11.60 -3.81
N PHE A 54 -7.20 12.39 -4.18
CA PHE A 54 -7.01 12.82 -5.57
C PHE A 54 -6.37 11.73 -6.44
N PRO A 55 -6.57 11.76 -7.76
CA PRO A 55 -6.06 10.76 -8.70
C PRO A 55 -4.53 10.59 -8.65
N THR A 56 -4.02 9.45 -9.14
CA THR A 56 -2.58 9.23 -9.27
C THR A 56 -1.96 10.20 -10.26
N GLY A 57 -0.75 10.68 -9.98
CA GLY A 57 -0.03 11.63 -10.84
C GLY A 57 -0.35 13.11 -10.60
N THR A 58 -1.20 13.44 -9.62
CA THR A 58 -1.51 14.84 -9.26
C THR A 58 -0.58 15.42 -8.19
N GLY A 59 0.50 14.72 -7.83
CA GLY A 59 1.49 15.21 -6.87
C GLY A 59 1.04 15.13 -5.40
N LYS A 60 0.22 14.15 -5.02
CA LYS A 60 -0.23 13.93 -3.62
C LYS A 60 0.91 13.81 -2.63
N THR A 61 1.97 13.06 -2.97
CA THR A 61 3.13 12.88 -2.09
C THR A 61 3.85 14.21 -1.87
N LYS A 62 4.04 15.02 -2.94
CA LYS A 62 4.58 16.38 -2.83
C LYS A 62 3.70 17.25 -1.94
N ALA A 63 2.36 17.16 -2.08
CA ALA A 63 1.41 17.88 -1.23
C ALA A 63 1.59 17.57 0.27
N ALA A 64 1.82 16.31 0.61
CA ALA A 64 2.10 15.90 1.99
C ALA A 64 3.45 16.44 2.48
N LEU A 65 4.48 16.46 1.64
CA LEU A 65 5.81 16.95 2.00
C LEU A 65 5.85 18.48 2.20
N LEU A 66 4.97 19.26 1.54
CA LEU A 66 4.89 20.72 1.70
C LEU A 66 4.74 21.14 3.16
N TRP A 67 4.08 20.33 4.00
CA TRP A 67 3.93 20.64 5.43
C TRP A 67 5.27 20.84 6.15
N LEU A 68 6.34 20.16 5.71
CA LEU A 68 7.68 20.28 6.28
C LEU A 68 8.32 21.66 6.08
N LEU A 69 7.84 22.46 5.14
CA LEU A 69 8.34 23.82 4.92
C LEU A 69 8.18 24.72 6.16
N GLU A 70 7.10 24.50 6.94
CA GLU A 70 6.86 25.24 8.20
C GLU A 70 7.25 24.42 9.44
N HIS A 71 7.63 23.13 9.27
CA HIS A 71 8.00 22.23 10.35
C HIS A 71 9.34 21.53 10.07
N PRO A 72 10.43 22.29 9.83
CA PRO A 72 11.69 21.74 9.32
C PRO A 72 12.46 20.86 10.33
N GLN A 73 12.02 20.78 11.59
CA GLN A 73 12.67 19.96 12.61
C GLN A 73 11.90 18.65 12.89
N VAL A 74 10.77 18.41 12.22
CA VAL A 74 9.92 17.25 12.50
C VAL A 74 10.40 16.03 11.75
N SER A 75 10.83 14.99 12.47
CA SER A 75 11.11 13.69 11.86
C SER A 75 9.83 13.07 11.30
N THR A 76 9.92 12.57 10.07
CA THR A 76 8.79 12.12 9.27
C THR A 76 8.92 10.66 8.89
N LEU A 77 7.82 9.91 8.96
CA LEU A 77 7.69 8.55 8.45
C LEU A 77 6.85 8.56 7.18
N LEU A 78 7.38 8.03 6.08
CA LEU A 78 6.62 7.77 4.87
C LEU A 78 6.51 6.26 4.66
N ILE A 79 5.28 5.74 4.61
CA ILE A 79 5.01 4.32 4.37
C ILE A 79 4.49 4.15 2.96
N ALA A 80 5.23 3.38 2.15
CA ALA A 80 4.90 3.09 0.75
C ALA A 80 4.59 1.60 0.57
N PRO A 81 3.57 1.20 -0.22
CA PRO A 81 3.04 -0.17 -0.24
C PRO A 81 4.01 -1.24 -0.75
N VAL A 82 5.01 -0.87 -1.54
CA VAL A 82 6.01 -1.81 -2.10
C VAL A 82 7.42 -1.22 -2.10
N ASN A 83 8.44 -2.08 -2.13
CA ASN A 83 9.85 -1.67 -2.05
C ASN A 83 10.29 -0.76 -3.20
N GLU A 84 9.73 -0.93 -4.41
CA GLU A 84 9.99 -0.06 -5.55
C GLU A 84 9.57 1.37 -5.26
N LEU A 85 8.38 1.55 -4.64
CA LEU A 85 7.91 2.87 -4.21
C LEU A 85 8.71 3.44 -3.04
N VAL A 86 9.15 2.61 -2.10
CA VAL A 86 10.05 3.06 -1.01
C VAL A 86 11.27 3.75 -1.61
N GLN A 87 11.90 3.15 -2.62
CA GLN A 87 13.09 3.72 -3.28
C GLN A 87 12.76 4.94 -4.14
N GLN A 88 11.59 4.97 -4.77
CA GLN A 88 11.16 6.12 -5.56
C GLN A 88 10.85 7.31 -4.65
N HIS A 89 10.02 7.11 -3.63
CA HIS A 89 9.67 8.18 -2.69
C HIS A 89 10.87 8.72 -1.92
N ALA A 90 11.86 7.87 -1.63
CA ALA A 90 13.10 8.35 -1.03
C ALA A 90 13.81 9.35 -1.97
N ARG A 91 13.98 9.00 -3.26
CA ARG A 91 14.59 9.93 -4.24
C ARG A 91 13.77 11.20 -4.44
N ASP A 92 12.45 11.08 -4.54
CA ASP A 92 11.56 12.22 -4.72
C ASP A 92 11.61 13.15 -3.47
N ALA A 93 11.68 12.55 -2.27
CA ALA A 93 11.84 13.27 -1.02
C ALA A 93 13.23 13.91 -0.90
N GLU A 94 14.32 13.22 -1.28
CA GLU A 94 15.68 13.78 -1.32
C GLU A 94 15.72 15.02 -2.22
N HIS A 95 15.12 14.94 -3.40
CA HIS A 95 15.02 16.07 -4.32
C HIS A 95 14.23 17.23 -3.71
N PHE A 96 13.07 16.96 -3.13
CA PHE A 96 12.23 17.95 -2.46
C PHE A 96 12.96 18.62 -1.30
N ILE A 97 13.63 17.84 -0.43
CA ILE A 97 14.39 18.35 0.73
C ILE A 97 15.53 19.26 0.28
N ALA A 98 16.27 18.86 -0.77
CA ALA A 98 17.36 19.63 -1.34
C ALA A 98 16.86 20.96 -1.97
N GLU A 99 15.79 20.89 -2.76
CA GLU A 99 15.16 22.06 -3.41
C GLU A 99 14.63 23.07 -2.35
N ALA A 100 14.02 22.56 -1.28
CA ALA A 100 13.47 23.36 -0.18
C ALA A 100 14.52 23.86 0.82
N GLY A 101 15.76 23.39 0.75
CA GLY A 101 16.81 23.70 1.72
C GLY A 101 16.51 23.21 3.14
N LEU A 102 15.75 22.09 3.26
CA LEU A 102 15.39 21.52 4.55
C LEU A 102 16.52 20.67 5.14
N PRO A 103 16.64 20.58 6.47
CA PRO A 103 17.75 19.87 7.12
C PRO A 103 17.62 18.35 7.15
N HIS A 104 16.51 17.78 6.67
CA HIS A 104 16.21 16.37 6.78
C HIS A 104 17.23 15.49 6.04
N VAL A 105 17.53 14.35 6.65
CA VAL A 105 18.21 13.24 5.96
C VAL A 105 17.17 12.17 5.62
N VAL A 106 17.10 11.84 4.33
CA VAL A 106 16.16 10.84 3.81
C VAL A 106 16.80 9.47 3.81
N VAL A 107 16.11 8.48 4.36
CA VAL A 107 16.61 7.10 4.42
C VAL A 107 15.53 6.11 4.02
N ALA A 108 15.78 5.37 2.94
CA ALA A 108 14.93 4.24 2.53
C ALA A 108 15.35 2.98 3.27
N VAL A 109 14.48 2.43 4.11
CA VAL A 109 14.78 1.22 4.88
C VAL A 109 13.86 0.08 4.46
N ASP A 110 14.48 -0.99 3.98
CA ASP A 110 13.85 -2.27 3.72
C ASP A 110 14.68 -3.42 4.34
N ALA A 111 14.23 -4.66 4.16
CA ALA A 111 14.94 -5.83 4.69
C ALA A 111 16.34 -6.02 4.07
N ALA A 112 16.56 -5.57 2.83
CA ALA A 112 17.86 -5.65 2.17
C ALA A 112 18.82 -4.62 2.75
N TYR A 113 18.38 -3.39 2.92
CA TYR A 113 19.13 -2.33 3.59
C TYR A 113 19.59 -2.76 4.99
N LEU A 114 18.67 -3.26 5.81
CA LEU A 114 19.01 -3.72 7.18
C LEU A 114 20.03 -4.86 7.19
N ARG A 115 20.04 -5.74 6.18
CA ARG A 115 21.05 -6.82 6.08
C ARG A 115 22.43 -6.30 5.69
N GLN A 116 22.51 -5.22 4.92
CA GLN A 116 23.78 -4.62 4.48
C GLN A 116 24.46 -3.76 5.56
N LEU A 117 23.71 -3.31 6.56
CA LEU A 117 24.29 -2.55 7.67
C LEU A 117 25.37 -3.37 8.41
N PRO A 118 26.40 -2.70 8.95
CA PRO A 118 27.51 -3.36 9.63
C PRO A 118 27.04 -4.30 10.75
N PRO A 119 27.69 -5.50 10.90
CA PRO A 119 27.33 -6.47 11.94
C PRO A 119 27.45 -5.92 13.37
N GLU A 120 28.28 -4.91 13.57
CA GLU A 120 28.50 -4.21 14.84
C GLU A 120 27.22 -3.54 15.34
N LEU A 121 26.32 -3.15 14.44
CA LEU A 121 25.00 -2.60 14.77
C LEU A 121 24.05 -3.68 15.32
N GLY A 122 24.36 -4.95 15.14
CA GLY A 122 23.57 -6.06 15.66
C GLY A 122 23.55 -7.27 14.73
N ARG A 123 23.40 -8.45 15.31
CA ARG A 123 23.36 -9.71 14.55
C ARG A 123 22.04 -9.89 13.77
N ARG A 124 20.94 -9.28 14.24
CA ARG A 124 19.60 -9.40 13.66
C ARG A 124 19.12 -8.08 13.12
N SER A 125 18.28 -8.11 12.10
CA SER A 125 17.69 -6.93 11.48
C SER A 125 16.97 -6.03 12.48
N GLY A 126 16.21 -6.60 13.42
CA GLY A 126 15.53 -5.83 14.46
C GLY A 126 16.48 -5.11 15.41
N ALA A 127 17.61 -5.72 15.77
CA ALA A 127 18.62 -5.07 16.61
C ALA A 127 19.28 -3.89 15.87
N ARG A 128 19.54 -4.04 14.58
CA ARG A 128 20.08 -2.97 13.73
C ARG A 128 19.07 -1.84 13.61
N PHE A 129 17.81 -2.18 13.33
CA PHE A 129 16.73 -1.20 13.21
C PHE A 129 16.53 -0.41 14.51
N TYR A 130 16.53 -1.10 15.67
CA TYR A 130 16.48 -0.44 16.97
C TYR A 130 17.61 0.56 17.16
N ARG A 131 18.85 0.18 16.81
CA ARG A 131 20.01 1.05 16.97
C ARG A 131 19.95 2.30 16.11
N ILE A 132 19.53 2.19 14.84
CA ILE A 132 19.38 3.37 13.98
C ILE A 132 18.22 4.27 14.43
N LEU A 133 17.19 3.72 15.05
CA LEU A 133 16.10 4.52 15.62
C LEU A 133 16.55 5.26 16.89
N THR A 134 17.32 4.61 17.77
CA THR A 134 17.78 5.20 19.04
C THR A 134 18.99 6.12 18.87
N ASN A 135 19.85 5.79 17.93
CA ASN A 135 21.05 6.57 17.61
C ASN A 135 21.22 6.67 16.08
N PRO A 136 20.54 7.65 15.44
CA PRO A 136 20.56 7.81 13.98
C PRO A 136 21.94 8.08 13.39
N ILE A 137 22.87 8.63 14.15
CA ILE A 137 24.26 8.90 13.69
C ILE A 137 24.99 7.62 13.23
N LEU A 138 24.47 6.47 13.60
CA LEU A 138 24.98 5.17 13.14
C LEU A 138 24.55 4.82 11.71
N LEU A 139 23.67 5.61 11.10
CA LEU A 139 23.33 5.49 9.69
C LEU A 139 24.51 5.96 8.82
N PRO A 140 24.86 5.23 7.75
CA PRO A 140 25.90 5.66 6.81
C PRO A 140 25.66 7.08 6.28
N GLU A 141 24.41 7.43 6.07
CA GLU A 141 23.94 8.72 5.56
C GLU A 141 24.21 9.88 6.55
N LEU A 142 24.46 9.56 7.83
CA LEU A 142 24.73 10.52 8.90
C LEU A 142 26.19 10.51 9.39
N TYR A 143 27.06 9.78 8.74
CA TYR A 143 28.47 9.77 9.12
C TYR A 143 29.09 11.17 8.96
N GLY A 144 29.68 11.67 10.04
CA GLY A 144 30.30 13.00 10.09
C GLY A 144 29.48 14.09 10.77
N TYR A 145 28.21 13.79 11.12
CA TYR A 145 27.45 14.70 11.98
C TYR A 145 27.87 14.55 13.44
N GLU A 146 27.88 15.66 14.17
CA GLU A 146 28.03 15.64 15.63
C GLU A 146 26.73 15.17 16.29
N GLU A 147 26.81 14.41 17.39
CA GLU A 147 25.64 13.83 18.06
C GLU A 147 24.59 14.87 18.47
N GLN A 148 25.01 16.09 18.75
CA GLN A 148 24.15 17.22 19.14
C GLN A 148 23.47 17.91 17.94
N LEU A 149 23.93 17.64 16.72
CA LEU A 149 23.48 18.26 15.47
C LEU A 149 22.86 17.26 14.51
N VAL A 150 22.36 16.12 15.03
CA VAL A 150 21.70 15.10 14.20
C VAL A 150 20.44 15.69 13.57
N PRO A 151 20.39 15.77 12.24
CA PRO A 151 19.23 16.32 11.54
C PRO A 151 17.98 15.45 11.73
N PRO A 152 16.78 16.02 11.52
CA PRO A 152 15.55 15.23 11.49
C PRO A 152 15.60 14.20 10.39
N LEU A 153 14.97 13.04 10.63
CA LEU A 153 14.91 11.93 9.67
C LEU A 153 13.61 12.00 8.86
N LEU A 154 13.73 11.77 7.55
CA LEU A 154 12.61 11.34 6.73
C LEU A 154 12.83 9.86 6.40
N LEU A 155 12.16 8.98 7.13
CA LEU A 155 12.29 7.54 6.99
C LEU A 155 11.23 7.02 6.02
N VAL A 156 11.66 6.33 4.96
CA VAL A 156 10.75 5.69 4.00
C VAL A 156 10.81 4.18 4.17
N ILE A 157 9.66 3.56 4.46
CA ILE A 157 9.57 2.11 4.74
C ILE A 157 8.38 1.47 4.02
N ASN A 158 8.35 0.14 3.99
CA ASN A 158 7.18 -0.63 3.55
C ASN A 158 6.25 -1.03 4.72
N PRO A 159 5.01 -1.47 4.44
CA PRO A 159 4.06 -1.87 5.47
C PRO A 159 4.52 -3.08 6.30
N ASP A 160 5.35 -3.96 5.76
CA ASP A 160 5.85 -5.13 6.50
C ASP A 160 6.80 -4.71 7.62
N LEU A 161 7.73 -3.79 7.32
CA LEU A 161 8.62 -3.25 8.33
C LEU A 161 7.85 -2.44 9.39
N PHE A 162 6.83 -1.69 8.96
CA PHE A 162 5.90 -0.99 9.83
C PHE A 162 5.16 -1.97 10.76
N TYR A 163 4.61 -3.06 10.21
CA TYR A 163 3.93 -4.10 10.96
C TYR A 163 4.84 -4.73 12.03
N TYR A 164 6.03 -5.17 11.64
CA TYR A 164 7.00 -5.75 12.57
C TYR A 164 7.35 -4.80 13.72
N SER A 165 7.38 -3.49 13.46
CA SER A 165 7.70 -2.49 14.47
C SER A 165 6.55 -2.25 15.44
N VAL A 166 5.35 -1.96 14.92
CA VAL A 166 4.18 -1.54 15.71
C VAL A 166 3.57 -2.72 16.48
N PHE A 167 3.61 -3.93 15.90
CA PHE A 167 3.06 -5.13 16.54
C PHE A 167 4.04 -5.86 17.46
N TYR A 168 5.11 -5.20 17.86
CA TYR A 168 6.09 -5.75 18.81
C TYR A 168 6.78 -7.04 18.35
N LEU A 169 6.74 -7.38 17.05
CA LEU A 169 7.37 -8.61 16.57
C LEU A 169 8.90 -8.55 16.68
N PHE A 170 9.51 -7.39 16.45
CA PHE A 170 10.92 -7.19 16.69
C PHE A 170 11.27 -7.32 18.19
N ASN A 171 10.40 -6.83 19.08
CA ASN A 171 10.62 -6.95 20.52
C ASN A 171 10.66 -8.40 20.96
N ALA A 172 9.74 -9.24 20.45
CA ALA A 172 9.71 -10.66 20.75
C ALA A 172 10.97 -11.39 20.27
N LEU A 173 11.48 -11.04 19.07
CA LEU A 173 12.65 -11.65 18.45
C LEU A 173 13.97 -11.12 19.04
N ASP A 174 14.07 -9.83 19.28
CA ASP A 174 15.30 -9.12 19.59
C ASP A 174 15.37 -8.61 21.03
N ARG A 175 14.31 -8.79 21.81
CA ARG A 175 14.18 -8.31 23.21
C ARG A 175 14.46 -6.80 23.36
N ARG A 176 14.04 -5.99 22.37
CA ARG A 176 14.20 -4.53 22.34
C ARG A 176 12.84 -3.84 22.22
N ASN A 177 12.70 -2.69 22.82
CA ASN A 177 11.45 -1.92 22.73
C ASN A 177 11.43 -1.03 21.46
N ILE A 178 11.44 -1.67 20.28
CA ILE A 178 11.44 -0.97 18.99
C ILE A 178 10.11 -0.25 18.78
N ALA A 179 8.99 -0.86 19.15
CA ALA A 179 7.67 -0.27 18.95
C ALA A 179 7.54 1.11 19.62
N GLN A 180 7.99 1.24 20.86
CA GLN A 180 7.99 2.52 21.56
C GLN A 180 8.84 3.55 20.82
N GLN A 181 10.10 3.21 20.52
CA GLN A 181 11.01 4.12 19.80
C GLN A 181 10.43 4.55 18.45
N PHE A 182 9.83 3.61 17.74
CA PHE A 182 9.21 3.87 16.45
C PHE A 182 8.01 4.83 16.56
N ILE A 183 7.13 4.58 17.54
CA ILE A 183 5.93 5.40 17.75
C ILE A 183 6.31 6.82 18.20
N THR A 184 7.32 6.98 19.07
CA THR A 184 7.66 8.30 19.62
C THR A 184 8.48 9.17 18.66
N LYS A 185 9.28 8.56 17.77
CA LYS A 185 10.25 9.29 16.95
C LYS A 185 9.65 10.08 15.80
N PHE A 186 8.50 9.66 15.27
CA PHE A 186 7.91 10.22 14.05
C PHE A 186 6.57 10.91 14.34
N PRO A 187 6.56 12.18 14.72
CA PRO A 187 5.33 12.94 14.91
C PRO A 187 4.51 13.06 13.63
N TYR A 188 5.14 13.15 12.47
CA TYR A 188 4.46 13.20 11.18
C TYR A 188 4.55 11.84 10.45
N VAL A 189 3.40 11.32 10.03
CA VAL A 189 3.30 10.05 9.31
C VAL A 189 2.51 10.25 8.02
N ILE A 190 3.15 9.92 6.91
CA ILE A 190 2.54 9.91 5.57
C ILE A 190 2.35 8.45 5.16
N ILE A 191 1.15 8.09 4.71
CA ILE A 191 0.82 6.74 4.26
C ILE A 191 0.31 6.82 2.84
N ASP A 192 1.13 6.34 1.91
CA ASP A 192 0.80 6.41 0.50
C ASP A 192 0.04 5.17 0.02
N GLU A 193 -0.84 5.40 -0.96
CA GLU A 193 -1.67 4.38 -1.62
C GLU A 193 -2.39 3.46 -0.64
N VAL A 194 -3.04 4.05 0.36
CA VAL A 194 -3.69 3.32 1.47
C VAL A 194 -4.74 2.30 1.00
N HIS A 195 -5.32 2.49 -0.17
CA HIS A 195 -6.26 1.54 -0.79
C HIS A 195 -5.59 0.21 -1.22
N TYR A 196 -4.26 0.18 -1.34
CA TYR A 196 -3.49 -1.03 -1.62
C TYR A 196 -3.30 -1.91 -0.39
N TYR A 197 -3.47 -1.35 0.78
CA TYR A 197 -3.29 -2.09 2.01
C TYR A 197 -4.38 -3.15 2.11
N ASN A 198 -3.94 -4.42 2.22
CA ASN A 198 -4.88 -5.48 2.53
C ASN A 198 -5.51 -5.25 3.90
N ALA A 199 -6.58 -5.97 4.20
CA ALA A 199 -7.32 -5.82 5.43
C ALA A 199 -6.44 -5.85 6.69
N LYS A 200 -5.40 -6.69 6.71
CA LYS A 200 -4.44 -6.78 7.81
C LYS A 200 -3.57 -5.52 7.92
N GLN A 201 -3.00 -5.07 6.82
CA GLN A 201 -2.17 -3.86 6.80
C GLN A 201 -2.95 -2.62 7.22
N PHE A 202 -4.21 -2.54 6.80
CA PHE A 202 -5.10 -1.47 7.23
C PHE A 202 -5.47 -1.56 8.73
N ALA A 203 -5.71 -2.77 9.25
CA ALA A 203 -5.91 -2.98 10.67
C ALA A 203 -4.69 -2.48 11.49
N ASN A 204 -3.47 -2.68 10.98
CA ASN A 204 -2.25 -2.18 11.62
C ASN A 204 -2.18 -0.64 11.64
N LEU A 205 -2.63 0.00 10.57
CA LEU A 205 -2.72 1.46 10.51
C LEU A 205 -3.72 1.99 11.56
N LEU A 206 -4.91 1.42 11.62
CA LEU A 206 -5.91 1.80 12.63
C LEU A 206 -5.36 1.59 14.05
N PHE A 207 -4.62 0.52 14.29
CA PHE A 207 -3.99 0.26 15.57
C PHE A 207 -2.99 1.37 15.95
N LEU A 208 -2.14 1.82 15.01
CA LEU A 208 -1.24 2.95 15.24
C LEU A 208 -2.02 4.22 15.63
N ILE A 209 -3.09 4.53 14.90
CA ILE A 209 -3.91 5.73 15.16
C ILE A 209 -4.52 5.66 16.56
N LEU A 210 -5.11 4.52 16.90
CA LEU A 210 -5.77 4.33 18.20
C LEU A 210 -4.78 4.33 19.37
N LEU A 211 -3.62 3.68 19.23
CA LEU A 211 -2.55 3.77 20.21
C LEU A 211 -2.03 5.19 20.37
N SER A 212 -1.85 5.90 19.27
CA SER A 212 -1.40 7.30 19.31
C SER A 212 -2.40 8.18 20.04
N LYS A 213 -3.70 7.95 19.88
CA LYS A 213 -4.74 8.67 20.63
C LYS A 213 -4.75 8.31 22.11
N GLU A 214 -4.71 7.02 22.42
CA GLU A 214 -4.75 6.54 23.81
C GLU A 214 -3.54 7.04 24.63
N PHE A 215 -2.38 7.16 24.01
CA PHE A 215 -1.16 7.67 24.65
C PHE A 215 -1.00 9.20 24.54
N GLY A 216 -2.01 9.92 24.07
CA GLY A 216 -2.03 11.38 24.05
C GLY A 216 -1.15 12.05 23.00
N TYR A 217 -0.64 11.32 21.99
CA TYR A 217 0.22 11.91 20.94
C TYR A 217 -0.51 12.93 20.05
N PHE A 218 -1.83 12.85 19.93
CA PHE A 218 -2.62 13.87 19.23
C PHE A 218 -2.92 15.10 20.09
N ASP A 219 -2.77 14.98 21.40
CA ASP A 219 -3.02 16.05 22.36
C ASP A 219 -1.72 16.73 22.83
N ALA A 220 -0.54 16.27 22.33
CA ALA A 220 0.77 16.85 22.63
C ALA A 220 0.87 18.28 22.11
N LEU A 221 1.74 19.09 22.75
CA LEU A 221 1.95 20.47 22.37
C LEU A 221 3.00 20.57 21.25
N SER A 222 2.79 21.51 20.33
CA SER A 222 3.75 21.89 19.27
C SER A 222 4.20 20.76 18.33
N GLU A 223 5.48 20.67 18.04
CA GLU A 223 6.09 19.77 17.06
C GLU A 223 6.01 18.27 17.41
N GLU A 224 5.69 17.93 18.66
CA GLU A 224 5.49 16.54 19.09
C GLU A 224 4.08 16.03 18.78
N ARG A 225 3.15 16.92 18.42
CA ARG A 225 1.77 16.55 18.10
C ARG A 225 1.74 15.69 16.83
N ARG A 226 1.11 14.51 16.95
CA ARG A 226 0.96 13.60 15.81
C ARG A 226 0.11 14.19 14.71
N LYS A 227 0.61 14.08 13.49
CA LYS A 227 -0.08 14.40 12.24
C LYS A 227 -0.05 13.18 11.33
N LEU A 228 -1.16 12.94 10.64
CA LEU A 228 -1.28 11.85 9.68
C LEU A 228 -1.78 12.38 8.34
N CYS A 229 -1.09 12.01 7.27
CA CYS A 229 -1.54 12.28 5.90
C CYS A 229 -1.73 10.96 5.16
N LEU A 230 -2.97 10.64 4.84
CA LEU A 230 -3.36 9.44 4.11
C LEU A 230 -3.55 9.81 2.64
N LEU A 231 -2.87 9.10 1.75
CA LEU A 231 -2.93 9.35 0.30
C LEU A 231 -3.57 8.14 -0.38
N THR A 232 -4.54 8.39 -1.24
CA THR A 232 -5.22 7.34 -2.02
C THR A 232 -5.78 7.92 -3.31
N ALA A 233 -5.85 7.11 -4.37
CA ALA A 233 -6.57 7.52 -5.59
C ALA A 233 -8.04 7.04 -5.58
N THR A 234 -8.33 6.03 -4.80
CA THR A 234 -9.64 5.35 -4.77
C THR A 234 -9.98 4.96 -3.33
N PRO A 235 -10.49 5.92 -2.51
CA PRO A 235 -10.95 5.59 -1.16
C PRO A 235 -12.14 4.62 -1.26
N ASP A 236 -12.06 3.51 -0.56
CA ASP A 236 -13.16 2.56 -0.49
C ASP A 236 -14.15 2.90 0.66
N ALA A 237 -15.35 2.33 0.59
CA ALA A 237 -16.38 2.56 1.59
C ALA A 237 -15.98 2.06 2.98
N ASP A 238 -15.17 1.00 3.06
CA ASP A 238 -14.70 0.43 4.32
C ASP A 238 -13.69 1.38 5.01
N LEU A 239 -12.72 1.92 4.24
CA LEU A 239 -11.80 2.94 4.73
C LEU A 239 -12.58 4.12 5.32
N ASN A 240 -13.52 4.68 4.56
CA ASN A 240 -14.32 5.82 4.99
C ASN A 240 -15.10 5.52 6.28
N ARG A 241 -15.75 4.35 6.35
CA ARG A 241 -16.51 3.93 7.54
C ARG A 241 -15.64 3.81 8.80
N PHE A 242 -14.42 3.29 8.68
CA PHE A 242 -13.52 3.19 9.83
C PHE A 242 -12.97 4.55 10.26
N LEU A 243 -12.63 5.40 9.28
CA LEU A 243 -12.20 6.76 9.57
C LEU A 243 -13.32 7.58 10.26
N ASP A 244 -14.59 7.39 9.87
CA ASP A 244 -15.73 8.04 10.52
C ASP A 244 -15.87 7.67 12.00
N ARG A 245 -15.46 6.46 12.39
CA ARG A 245 -15.48 6.02 13.80
C ARG A 245 -14.40 6.68 14.67
N LEU A 246 -13.42 7.34 14.07
CA LEU A 246 -12.37 8.06 14.79
C LEU A 246 -12.83 9.45 15.26
N GLY A 247 -13.74 10.09 14.54
CA GLY A 247 -14.29 11.41 14.92
C GLY A 247 -14.86 11.47 16.34
N PRO A 248 -15.74 10.53 16.75
CA PRO A 248 -16.27 10.45 18.11
C PRO A 248 -15.22 10.27 19.21
N MET A 249 -13.99 9.89 18.84
CA MET A 249 -12.84 9.79 19.74
C MET A 249 -12.07 11.11 19.91
N GLY A 250 -12.55 12.20 19.31
CA GLY A 250 -11.94 13.51 19.37
C GLY A 250 -10.78 13.72 18.40
N LEU A 251 -10.66 12.90 17.35
CA LEU A 251 -9.70 13.11 16.26
C LEU A 251 -10.33 13.99 15.18
N THR A 252 -9.63 15.06 14.82
CA THR A 252 -10.06 15.96 13.75
C THR A 252 -9.51 15.47 12.40
N MET A 253 -10.38 15.34 11.41
CA MET A 253 -9.99 14.86 10.08
C MET A 253 -10.58 15.72 8.97
N LYS A 254 -9.75 16.04 7.98
CA LYS A 254 -10.17 16.66 6.72
C LYS A 254 -10.07 15.65 5.59
N ARG A 255 -11.14 15.50 4.81
CA ARG A 255 -11.13 14.76 3.54
C ARG A 255 -11.06 15.75 2.39
N LEU A 256 -10.17 15.47 1.44
CA LEU A 256 -9.98 16.23 0.22
C LEU A 256 -10.27 15.28 -0.94
N GLU A 257 -11.35 15.56 -1.63
CA GLU A 257 -11.85 14.77 -2.76
C GLU A 257 -11.86 15.61 -4.03
N PRO A 258 -11.63 15.02 -5.21
CA PRO A 258 -11.65 15.76 -6.46
C PRO A 258 -13.06 16.29 -6.75
N GLU A 259 -13.14 17.57 -7.04
CA GLU A 259 -14.33 18.20 -7.56
C GLU A 259 -14.28 18.19 -9.10
N SER A 260 -15.43 18.08 -9.73
CA SER A 260 -15.56 18.23 -11.17
C SER A 260 -15.23 19.66 -11.56
N ILE A 261 -14.30 19.85 -12.48
CA ILE A 261 -13.96 21.15 -13.06
C ILE A 261 -14.12 21.09 -14.57
N GLU A 262 -14.72 22.12 -15.14
CA GLU A 262 -14.93 22.20 -16.57
C GLU A 262 -13.68 22.72 -17.30
N ALA A 263 -13.46 22.28 -18.53
CA ALA A 263 -12.29 22.63 -19.33
C ALA A 263 -12.10 24.13 -19.56
N HIS A 264 -13.18 24.90 -19.52
CA HIS A 264 -13.14 26.35 -19.74
C HIS A 264 -12.98 27.21 -18.48
N ASP A 265 -12.91 26.58 -17.29
CA ASP A 265 -12.59 27.28 -16.06
C ASP A 265 -11.14 27.83 -16.15
N PRO A 266 -10.92 29.13 -15.86
CA PRO A 266 -9.59 29.74 -15.96
C PRO A 266 -8.55 29.11 -15.03
N LEU A 267 -8.98 28.37 -13.99
CA LEU A 267 -8.10 27.62 -13.08
C LEU A 267 -8.01 26.13 -13.46
N ALA A 268 -8.59 25.69 -14.56
CA ALA A 268 -8.49 24.32 -15.01
C ALA A 268 -7.13 24.04 -15.67
N THR A 269 -6.48 22.97 -15.27
CA THR A 269 -5.31 22.40 -15.96
C THR A 269 -5.57 20.94 -16.33
N LYS A 270 -5.24 20.57 -17.55
CA LYS A 270 -5.50 19.21 -18.06
C LYS A 270 -4.56 18.22 -17.39
N SER A 271 -5.11 17.19 -16.77
CA SER A 271 -4.35 16.12 -16.08
C SER A 271 -4.27 14.84 -16.89
N LEU A 272 -5.37 14.50 -17.58
CA LEU A 272 -5.44 13.34 -18.47
C LEU A 272 -5.98 13.77 -19.83
N ALA A 273 -5.36 13.28 -20.90
CA ALA A 273 -5.86 13.46 -22.27
C ALA A 273 -7.12 12.62 -22.52
N GLU A 274 -7.82 12.92 -23.61
CA GLU A 274 -8.89 12.08 -24.15
C GLU A 274 -8.36 10.66 -24.39
N LEU A 275 -9.24 9.66 -24.23
CA LEU A 275 -8.82 8.26 -24.34
C LEU A 275 -9.86 7.44 -25.09
N GLY A 276 -9.42 6.82 -26.20
CA GLY A 276 -10.17 5.77 -26.87
C GLY A 276 -10.01 4.44 -26.11
N LEU A 277 -11.11 3.90 -25.56
CA LEU A 277 -11.11 2.66 -24.79
C LEU A 277 -11.85 1.56 -25.56
N THR A 278 -11.18 0.40 -25.70
CA THR A 278 -11.84 -0.81 -26.19
C THR A 278 -11.82 -1.87 -25.10
N ILE A 279 -13.00 -2.42 -24.76
CA ILE A 279 -13.14 -3.44 -23.72
C ILE A 279 -13.45 -4.77 -24.38
N TYR A 280 -12.71 -5.81 -23.99
CA TYR A 280 -12.94 -7.20 -24.40
C TYR A 280 -13.24 -8.11 -23.20
N PRO A 281 -14.05 -9.15 -23.39
CA PRO A 281 -14.23 -10.17 -22.36
C PRO A 281 -13.05 -11.14 -22.31
N TYR A 282 -12.75 -11.68 -21.12
CA TYR A 282 -11.94 -12.89 -20.99
C TYR A 282 -12.59 -13.87 -20.00
N THR A 283 -12.43 -15.17 -20.24
CA THR A 283 -13.00 -16.20 -19.38
C THR A 283 -11.95 -16.81 -18.44
N ARG A 284 -10.78 -17.18 -18.97
CA ARG A 284 -9.71 -17.84 -18.19
C ARG A 284 -8.30 -17.39 -18.56
N ASP A 285 -8.06 -16.98 -19.79
CA ASP A 285 -6.72 -16.68 -20.33
C ASP A 285 -6.73 -15.33 -21.08
N ALA A 286 -6.56 -14.25 -20.34
CA ALA A 286 -6.45 -12.91 -20.91
C ALA A 286 -5.28 -12.79 -21.90
N ALA A 287 -4.16 -13.47 -21.63
CA ALA A 287 -3.03 -13.46 -22.55
C ALA A 287 -3.35 -14.18 -23.87
N GLY A 288 -4.17 -15.23 -23.83
CA GLY A 288 -4.64 -15.94 -25.04
C GLY A 288 -5.49 -15.03 -25.91
N GLU A 289 -6.39 -14.27 -25.32
CA GLU A 289 -7.20 -13.28 -26.06
C GLU A 289 -6.33 -12.19 -26.68
N LEU A 290 -5.33 -11.68 -25.96
CA LEU A 290 -4.43 -10.65 -26.46
C LEU A 290 -3.50 -11.10 -27.59
N LEU A 291 -3.23 -12.41 -27.75
CA LEU A 291 -2.46 -12.89 -28.88
C LEU A 291 -3.11 -12.55 -30.24
N ALA A 292 -4.44 -12.46 -30.28
CA ALA A 292 -5.15 -12.04 -31.49
C ALA A 292 -4.93 -10.54 -31.83
N HIS A 293 -4.51 -9.73 -30.86
CA HIS A 293 -4.29 -8.29 -30.99
C HIS A 293 -2.81 -7.89 -31.12
N VAL A 294 -1.89 -8.85 -31.20
CA VAL A 294 -0.44 -8.57 -31.29
C VAL A 294 -0.08 -7.68 -32.46
N GLU A 295 -0.69 -7.89 -33.65
CA GLU A 295 -0.42 -7.06 -34.84
C GLU A 295 -0.94 -5.62 -34.66
N GLU A 296 -2.11 -5.44 -34.08
CA GLU A 296 -2.70 -4.13 -33.79
C GLU A 296 -1.80 -3.34 -32.82
N ILE A 297 -1.39 -3.97 -31.71
CA ILE A 297 -0.53 -3.36 -30.70
C ILE A 297 0.87 -3.08 -31.27
N ALA A 298 1.45 -4.02 -32.01
CA ALA A 298 2.74 -3.83 -32.64
C ALA A 298 2.75 -2.68 -33.66
N THR A 299 1.65 -2.48 -34.38
CA THR A 299 1.49 -1.36 -35.30
C THR A 299 1.56 -0.02 -34.59
N GLN A 300 0.99 0.11 -33.38
CA GLN A 300 1.11 1.35 -32.58
C GLN A 300 2.58 1.64 -32.25
N VAL A 301 3.34 0.61 -31.84
CA VAL A 301 4.77 0.76 -31.51
C VAL A 301 5.59 1.19 -32.74
N THR A 302 5.29 0.63 -33.92
CA THR A 302 5.97 1.02 -35.16
C THR A 302 5.60 2.44 -35.64
N GLN A 303 4.53 3.01 -35.09
CA GLN A 303 4.12 4.42 -35.27
C GLN A 303 4.74 5.36 -34.20
N GLU A 304 5.82 4.96 -33.57
CA GLU A 304 6.55 5.71 -32.53
C GLU A 304 5.70 6.04 -31.29
N LYS A 305 4.74 5.16 -30.98
CA LYS A 305 3.95 5.23 -29.74
C LYS A 305 4.54 4.30 -28.69
N ASP A 306 4.70 4.81 -27.48
CA ASP A 306 5.10 4.01 -26.33
C ASP A 306 3.89 3.46 -25.59
N GLY A 307 3.96 2.21 -25.17
CA GLY A 307 2.85 1.57 -24.50
C GLY A 307 3.25 0.54 -23.45
N ALA A 308 2.27 0.14 -22.66
CA ALA A 308 2.43 -0.92 -21.67
C ALA A 308 1.35 -1.99 -21.82
N VAL A 309 1.74 -3.26 -21.62
CA VAL A 309 0.84 -4.41 -21.52
C VAL A 309 0.95 -4.96 -20.10
N ILE A 310 -0.14 -4.91 -19.32
CA ILE A 310 -0.14 -5.28 -17.92
C ILE A 310 -1.08 -6.47 -17.70
N LEU A 311 -0.52 -7.60 -17.28
CA LEU A 311 -1.26 -8.84 -17.03
C LEU A 311 -1.07 -9.34 -15.60
N ASN A 312 -2.07 -10.02 -15.05
CA ASN A 312 -2.02 -10.57 -13.69
C ASN A 312 -1.12 -11.82 -13.57
N SER A 313 -0.76 -12.45 -14.68
CA SER A 313 0.00 -13.68 -14.72
C SER A 313 1.40 -13.48 -15.33
N LEU A 314 2.44 -13.92 -14.59
CA LEU A 314 3.81 -13.96 -15.12
C LEU A 314 3.92 -14.86 -16.37
N TYR A 315 3.18 -15.96 -16.40
CA TYR A 315 3.13 -16.84 -17.57
C TYR A 315 2.55 -16.10 -18.79
N GLY A 316 1.46 -15.34 -18.58
CA GLY A 316 0.86 -14.52 -19.64
C GLY A 316 1.83 -13.46 -20.17
N VAL A 317 2.51 -12.74 -19.27
CA VAL A 317 3.54 -11.74 -19.65
C VAL A 317 4.64 -12.38 -20.49
N ASN A 318 5.18 -13.52 -20.08
CA ASN A 318 6.25 -14.19 -20.83
C ASN A 318 5.78 -14.70 -22.21
N ARG A 319 4.55 -15.22 -22.28
CA ARG A 319 3.96 -15.71 -23.54
C ARG A 319 3.77 -14.57 -24.55
N LEU A 320 3.26 -13.42 -24.11
CA LEU A 320 3.10 -12.24 -24.97
C LEU A 320 4.46 -11.61 -25.33
N ALA A 321 5.41 -11.57 -24.40
CA ALA A 321 6.75 -11.04 -24.68
C ALA A 321 7.40 -11.78 -25.85
N LEU A 322 7.33 -13.12 -25.87
CA LEU A 322 7.82 -13.91 -26.99
C LEU A 322 7.12 -13.59 -28.32
N ALA A 323 5.81 -13.33 -28.30
CA ALA A 323 5.05 -12.97 -29.49
C ALA A 323 5.48 -11.58 -30.03
N PHE A 324 5.60 -10.60 -29.15
CA PHE A 324 6.05 -9.25 -29.52
C PHE A 324 7.52 -9.20 -29.92
N GLU A 325 8.41 -9.94 -29.25
CA GLU A 325 9.83 -10.03 -29.64
C GLU A 325 10.02 -10.61 -31.05
N ARG A 326 9.19 -11.61 -31.40
CA ARG A 326 9.20 -12.17 -32.78
C ARG A 326 8.71 -11.16 -33.82
N ARG A 327 7.78 -10.30 -33.44
CA ARG A 327 7.14 -9.35 -34.37
C ARG A 327 7.90 -8.03 -34.48
N LEU A 328 8.42 -7.49 -33.38
CA LEU A 328 9.06 -6.17 -33.30
C LEU A 328 10.59 -6.25 -33.16
N GLY A 329 11.11 -7.37 -32.64
CA GLY A 329 12.50 -7.51 -32.22
C GLY A 329 12.69 -7.16 -30.72
N GLY A 330 13.69 -7.78 -30.10
CA GLY A 330 13.96 -7.63 -28.65
C GLY A 330 14.42 -6.21 -28.23
N SER A 331 14.80 -5.35 -29.18
CA SER A 331 15.12 -3.95 -28.88
C SER A 331 13.89 -3.11 -28.50
N TYR A 332 12.71 -3.50 -28.95
CA TYR A 332 11.45 -2.78 -28.69
C TYR A 332 10.71 -3.25 -27.45
N VAL A 333 11.02 -4.46 -26.96
CA VAL A 333 10.24 -5.12 -25.91
C VAL A 333 11.01 -5.16 -24.60
N GLY A 334 10.42 -4.62 -23.54
CA GLY A 334 10.93 -4.68 -22.17
C GLY A 334 10.00 -5.47 -21.26
N ARG A 335 10.53 -6.13 -20.24
CA ARG A 335 9.73 -6.83 -19.21
C ARG A 335 9.99 -6.24 -17.84
N ILE A 336 8.91 -6.08 -17.06
CA ILE A 336 8.98 -5.62 -15.68
C ILE A 336 8.17 -6.58 -14.82
N THR A 337 8.86 -7.55 -14.24
CA THR A 337 8.25 -8.63 -13.45
C THR A 337 9.04 -8.88 -12.17
N GLY A 338 8.39 -9.45 -11.15
CA GLY A 338 9.00 -9.71 -9.85
C GLY A 338 10.31 -10.50 -9.87
N PRO A 339 10.45 -11.58 -10.69
CA PRO A 339 11.67 -12.39 -10.75
C PRO A 339 12.89 -11.68 -11.36
N LEU A 340 12.70 -10.61 -12.15
CA LEU A 340 13.81 -9.89 -12.79
C LEU A 340 14.60 -9.06 -11.76
N SER A 341 15.91 -8.99 -11.96
CA SER A 341 16.79 -8.13 -11.18
C SER A 341 16.42 -6.65 -11.32
N ARG A 342 16.91 -5.82 -10.41
CA ARG A 342 16.69 -4.38 -10.46
C ARG A 342 17.29 -3.76 -11.73
N ASP A 343 18.48 -4.17 -12.12
CA ASP A 343 19.17 -3.64 -13.30
C ASP A 343 18.44 -4.00 -14.59
N GLU A 344 17.95 -5.23 -14.73
CA GLU A 344 17.13 -5.66 -15.86
C GLU A 344 15.84 -4.86 -15.96
N ARG A 345 15.14 -4.62 -14.84
CA ARG A 345 13.92 -3.79 -14.80
C ARG A 345 14.23 -2.34 -15.17
N GLN A 346 15.36 -1.81 -14.73
CA GLN A 346 15.77 -0.45 -15.08
C GLN A 346 16.11 -0.31 -16.55
N ALA A 347 16.82 -1.25 -17.14
CA ALA A 347 17.10 -1.26 -18.57
C ALA A 347 15.83 -1.42 -19.43
N ALA A 348 14.85 -2.18 -18.95
CA ALA A 348 13.57 -2.37 -19.63
C ALA A 348 12.78 -1.06 -19.78
N ARG A 349 12.88 -0.12 -18.82
CA ARG A 349 12.11 1.16 -18.83
C ARG A 349 12.29 2.00 -20.09
N PHE A 350 13.41 1.84 -20.80
CA PHE A 350 13.73 2.59 -22.02
C PHE A 350 13.21 1.94 -23.29
N LYS A 351 12.44 0.84 -23.17
CA LYS A 351 11.87 0.16 -24.33
C LYS A 351 10.48 0.73 -24.67
N PRO A 352 10.15 0.87 -25.96
CA PRO A 352 8.87 1.42 -26.39
C PRO A 352 7.64 0.61 -25.93
N LEU A 353 7.76 -0.72 -25.84
CA LEU A 353 6.71 -1.61 -25.36
C LEU A 353 7.15 -2.31 -24.09
N LEU A 354 6.43 -2.04 -23.01
CA LEU A 354 6.69 -2.64 -21.70
C LEU A 354 5.63 -3.69 -21.36
N LEU A 355 6.07 -4.92 -21.08
CA LEU A 355 5.19 -5.97 -20.56
C LEU A 355 5.42 -6.15 -19.07
N ALA A 356 4.36 -6.11 -18.27
CA ALA A 356 4.48 -6.08 -16.83
C ALA A 356 3.45 -6.97 -16.10
N THR A 357 3.83 -7.42 -14.91
CA THR A 357 2.91 -7.97 -13.91
C THR A 357 2.40 -6.83 -13.00
N PRO A 358 1.46 -7.06 -12.05
CA PRO A 358 0.95 -6.04 -11.14
C PRO A 358 2.01 -5.29 -10.32
N THR A 359 3.27 -5.69 -10.38
CA THR A 359 4.39 -4.93 -9.78
C THR A 359 4.48 -3.48 -10.27
N VAL A 360 3.88 -3.16 -11.42
CA VAL A 360 3.81 -1.79 -11.96
C VAL A 360 2.51 -1.07 -11.62
N ASP A 361 1.51 -1.75 -11.07
CA ASP A 361 0.24 -1.12 -10.69
C ASP A 361 0.47 -0.06 -9.62
N ILE A 362 1.44 -0.29 -8.75
CA ILE A 362 1.75 0.57 -7.62
C ILE A 362 2.97 1.42 -7.94
N GLY A 363 2.76 2.71 -8.15
CA GLY A 363 3.78 3.76 -8.18
C GLY A 363 4.88 3.64 -9.22
N PHE A 364 4.84 2.63 -10.09
CA PHE A 364 5.83 2.55 -11.16
C PHE A 364 5.65 3.71 -12.14
N ASN A 365 6.71 4.50 -12.30
CA ASN A 365 6.71 5.60 -13.24
C ASN A 365 7.25 5.10 -14.58
N PHE A 366 6.42 5.18 -15.63
CA PHE A 366 6.80 4.81 -17.00
C PHE A 366 7.63 5.91 -17.68
N GLU A 367 8.53 6.54 -16.94
CA GLU A 367 9.45 7.56 -17.47
C GLU A 367 10.71 6.88 -18.01
N GLY A 368 10.69 6.50 -19.28
CA GLY A 368 11.87 6.05 -19.99
C GLY A 368 12.69 7.24 -20.49
N HIS A 369 12.18 7.96 -21.47
CA HIS A 369 12.76 9.17 -22.01
C HIS A 369 11.83 10.35 -21.73
N PRO A 370 12.37 11.55 -21.36
CA PRO A 370 11.56 12.75 -21.22
C PRO A 370 10.82 13.04 -22.52
N LYS A 371 9.49 13.23 -22.45
CA LYS A 371 8.65 13.61 -23.57
C LYS A 371 7.89 14.89 -23.26
N ASP A 372 7.68 15.71 -24.28
CA ASP A 372 6.84 16.92 -24.16
C ASP A 372 5.34 16.61 -24.04
N ARG A 373 4.95 15.37 -24.35
CA ARG A 373 3.61 14.80 -24.26
C ARG A 373 3.55 13.67 -23.24
N GLN A 374 2.43 12.95 -23.14
CA GLN A 374 2.28 11.79 -22.26
C GLN A 374 3.40 10.75 -22.50
N ASN A 375 3.85 10.10 -21.41
CA ASN A 375 4.88 9.08 -21.48
C ASN A 375 4.36 7.78 -22.12
N LEU A 376 3.12 7.39 -21.82
CA LEU A 376 2.42 6.28 -22.45
C LEU A 376 1.32 6.79 -23.36
N ASP A 377 1.42 6.44 -24.65
CA ASP A 377 0.42 6.73 -25.67
C ASP A 377 -0.73 5.72 -25.62
N PHE A 378 -0.44 4.47 -25.19
CA PHE A 378 -1.44 3.44 -25.00
C PHE A 378 -1.16 2.51 -23.84
N VAL A 379 -2.21 1.88 -23.32
CA VAL A 379 -2.13 0.83 -22.32
C VAL A 379 -3.05 -0.34 -22.68
N VAL A 380 -2.54 -1.56 -22.56
CA VAL A 380 -3.30 -2.80 -22.73
C VAL A 380 -3.25 -3.55 -21.41
N PHE A 381 -4.41 -3.94 -20.86
CA PHE A 381 -4.39 -4.53 -19.55
C PHE A 381 -5.52 -5.52 -19.30
N GLU A 382 -5.23 -6.52 -18.46
CA GLU A 382 -6.21 -7.35 -17.80
C GLU A 382 -6.67 -6.66 -16.52
N ALA A 383 -7.94 -6.73 -16.16
CA ALA A 383 -8.44 -6.28 -14.88
C ALA A 383 -9.42 -7.31 -14.30
N ALA A 384 -9.00 -7.96 -13.22
CA ALA A 384 -9.83 -8.87 -12.44
C ALA A 384 -10.54 -8.15 -11.27
N LEU A 385 -10.12 -6.93 -10.93
CA LEU A 385 -10.64 -6.09 -9.87
C LEU A 385 -10.90 -4.68 -10.42
N GLU A 386 -11.90 -4.00 -9.85
CA GLU A 386 -12.27 -2.64 -10.25
C GLU A 386 -11.15 -1.64 -10.04
N ASP A 387 -10.44 -1.72 -8.92
CA ASP A 387 -9.30 -0.86 -8.63
C ASP A 387 -8.14 -1.05 -9.61
N GLN A 388 -7.87 -2.31 -10.05
CA GLN A 388 -6.90 -2.58 -11.10
C GLN A 388 -7.26 -1.89 -12.42
N PHE A 389 -8.57 -1.89 -12.77
CA PHE A 389 -9.04 -1.22 -13.98
C PHE A 389 -8.69 0.27 -13.95
N TRP A 390 -9.05 0.96 -12.86
CA TRP A 390 -8.84 2.41 -12.74
C TRP A 390 -7.37 2.80 -12.64
N GLN A 391 -6.57 2.00 -11.98
CA GLN A 391 -5.13 2.26 -11.87
C GLN A 391 -4.41 2.09 -13.20
N ARG A 392 -4.77 1.04 -13.96
CA ARG A 392 -4.12 0.71 -15.23
C ARG A 392 -4.53 1.67 -16.33
N ILE A 393 -5.82 1.96 -16.46
CA ILE A 393 -6.29 2.94 -17.45
C ILE A 393 -5.75 4.36 -17.18
N GLY A 394 -5.59 4.73 -15.90
CA GLY A 394 -5.01 6.01 -15.49
C GLY A 394 -3.50 6.12 -15.72
N ARG A 395 -2.85 5.14 -16.36
CA ARG A 395 -1.43 5.21 -16.77
C ARG A 395 -1.25 5.87 -18.14
N ALA A 396 -2.21 5.72 -19.03
CA ALA A 396 -2.20 6.38 -20.34
C ALA A 396 -2.75 7.80 -20.25
N GLY A 397 -2.22 8.66 -21.10
CA GLY A 397 -2.73 10.04 -21.26
C GLY A 397 -2.38 11.00 -20.13
N ARG A 398 -1.38 10.74 -19.28
CA ARG A 398 -0.93 11.69 -18.26
C ARG A 398 -0.23 12.88 -18.89
N VAL A 399 -0.88 14.04 -18.85
CA VAL A 399 -0.41 15.28 -19.49
C VAL A 399 -0.22 16.44 -18.52
N LEU A 400 -0.44 16.25 -17.23
CA LEU A 400 -0.22 17.29 -16.22
C LEU A 400 1.25 17.75 -16.26
N GLY A 401 1.47 19.06 -16.42
CA GLY A 401 2.80 19.65 -16.56
C GLY A 401 3.52 19.36 -17.89
N LYS A 402 2.84 18.75 -18.88
CA LYS A 402 3.38 18.55 -20.22
C LYS A 402 3.07 19.73 -21.15
N ILE A 403 3.95 19.97 -22.11
CA ILE A 403 3.80 21.05 -23.09
C ILE A 403 2.68 20.72 -24.07
N VAL A 404 2.61 19.46 -24.53
CA VAL A 404 1.61 18.98 -25.48
C VAL A 404 0.57 18.14 -24.73
N GLN A 405 -0.66 18.62 -24.65
CA GLN A 405 -1.72 18.01 -23.83
C GLN A 405 -2.89 17.47 -24.66
N ASP A 406 -2.92 17.71 -25.98
CA ASP A 406 -4.06 17.41 -26.84
C ASP A 406 -3.89 16.15 -27.69
N VAL A 407 -2.86 15.36 -27.43
CA VAL A 407 -2.67 14.06 -28.11
C VAL A 407 -3.49 13.00 -27.38
N PRO A 408 -4.53 12.42 -28.04
CA PRO A 408 -5.35 11.41 -27.41
C PRO A 408 -4.56 10.13 -27.18
N SER A 409 -4.89 9.42 -26.11
CA SER A 409 -4.36 8.10 -25.76
C SER A 409 -5.34 7.00 -26.15
N SER A 410 -4.88 5.73 -26.10
CA SER A 410 -5.75 4.58 -26.29
C SER A 410 -5.57 3.55 -25.19
N ALA A 411 -6.62 2.75 -24.93
CA ALA A 411 -6.57 1.64 -24.00
C ALA A 411 -7.33 0.43 -24.54
N ILE A 412 -6.78 -0.76 -24.28
CA ILE A 412 -7.46 -2.05 -24.45
C ILE A 412 -7.57 -2.69 -23.07
N ALA A 413 -8.79 -2.89 -22.60
CA ALA A 413 -9.07 -3.51 -21.32
C ALA A 413 -9.68 -4.90 -21.50
N LEU A 414 -9.16 -5.89 -20.77
CA LEU A 414 -9.75 -7.21 -20.67
C LEU A 414 -10.38 -7.35 -19.28
N ILE A 415 -11.68 -7.62 -19.24
CA ILE A 415 -12.44 -7.79 -18.00
C ILE A 415 -13.16 -9.14 -17.99
N PRO A 416 -13.59 -9.67 -16.82
CA PRO A 416 -14.35 -10.92 -16.74
C PRO A 416 -15.61 -10.88 -17.61
N ASP A 417 -15.87 -11.97 -18.32
CA ASP A 417 -16.96 -12.09 -19.31
C ASP A 417 -18.34 -11.67 -18.77
N GLY A 418 -18.69 -12.09 -17.54
CA GLY A 418 -19.96 -11.70 -16.93
C GLY A 418 -20.08 -10.20 -16.63
N VAL A 419 -18.97 -9.51 -16.34
CA VAL A 419 -18.97 -8.04 -16.17
C VAL A 419 -19.07 -7.34 -17.51
N TYR A 420 -18.32 -7.84 -18.51
CA TYR A 420 -18.40 -7.34 -19.88
C TYR A 420 -19.83 -7.40 -20.43
N ALA A 421 -20.53 -8.53 -20.25
CA ALA A 421 -21.90 -8.68 -20.71
C ALA A 421 -22.84 -7.61 -20.12
N ARG A 422 -22.80 -7.44 -18.78
CA ARG A 422 -23.60 -6.41 -18.09
C ARG A 422 -23.26 -4.98 -18.55
N LEU A 423 -21.97 -4.69 -18.72
CA LEU A 423 -21.53 -3.37 -19.18
C LEU A 423 -21.99 -3.08 -20.63
N LYS A 424 -21.92 -4.09 -21.50
CA LYS A 424 -22.37 -3.98 -22.90
C LYS A 424 -23.89 -3.82 -23.03
N ASP A 425 -24.66 -4.38 -22.09
CA ASP A 425 -26.11 -4.17 -22.03
C ASP A 425 -26.47 -2.75 -21.55
N ALA A 426 -25.62 -2.15 -20.72
CA ALA A 426 -25.83 -0.83 -20.14
C ALA A 426 -25.33 0.33 -21.03
N ILE A 427 -24.27 0.13 -21.83
CA ILE A 427 -23.62 1.19 -22.61
C ILE A 427 -23.57 0.80 -24.08
N SER A 428 -24.01 1.72 -24.94
CA SER A 428 -23.92 1.55 -26.41
C SER A 428 -22.48 1.69 -26.91
N ASP A 429 -22.15 1.02 -28.01
CA ASP A 429 -20.86 1.14 -28.69
C ASP A 429 -20.60 2.59 -29.15
N GLU A 430 -19.35 3.02 -29.13
CA GLU A 430 -18.87 4.35 -29.50
C GLU A 430 -19.42 5.53 -28.66
N THR A 431 -19.97 5.24 -27.47
CA THR A 431 -20.48 6.29 -26.57
C THR A 431 -19.32 7.14 -26.02
N ALA A 432 -19.54 8.45 -25.98
CA ALA A 432 -18.67 9.39 -25.29
C ALA A 432 -19.11 9.52 -23.83
N LEU A 433 -18.15 9.31 -22.90
CA LEU A 433 -18.39 9.33 -21.46
C LEU A 433 -17.28 10.09 -20.74
N THR A 434 -17.61 10.64 -19.59
CA THR A 434 -16.60 11.00 -18.61
C THR A 434 -16.09 9.73 -17.89
N ARG A 435 -14.88 9.79 -17.30
CA ARG A 435 -14.37 8.67 -16.49
C ARG A 435 -15.24 8.40 -15.26
N GLN A 436 -15.90 9.44 -14.72
CA GLN A 436 -16.81 9.29 -13.59
C GLN A 436 -18.09 8.52 -13.97
N GLU A 437 -18.66 8.80 -15.14
CA GLU A 437 -19.82 8.05 -15.64
C GLU A 437 -19.46 6.60 -15.90
N LEU A 438 -18.32 6.34 -16.56
CA LEU A 438 -17.84 4.96 -16.75
C LEU A 438 -17.58 4.28 -15.40
N LYS A 439 -17.08 5.02 -14.38
CA LYS A 439 -16.84 4.46 -13.04
C LYS A 439 -18.12 3.99 -12.39
N SER A 440 -19.20 4.77 -12.48
CA SER A 440 -20.52 4.38 -11.97
C SER A 440 -21.06 3.14 -12.67
N GLN A 441 -20.98 3.10 -14.01
CA GLN A 441 -21.46 1.97 -14.81
C GLN A 441 -20.65 0.69 -14.57
N LEU A 442 -19.31 0.81 -14.48
CA LEU A 442 -18.45 -0.33 -14.18
C LEU A 442 -18.69 -0.85 -12.78
N HIS A 443 -18.88 0.02 -11.79
CA HIS A 443 -19.17 -0.37 -10.41
C HIS A 443 -20.45 -1.20 -10.31
N GLU A 444 -21.54 -0.78 -10.96
CA GLU A 444 -22.80 -1.53 -11.05
C GLU A 444 -22.60 -2.88 -11.77
N ALA A 445 -21.90 -2.87 -12.90
CA ALA A 445 -21.60 -4.08 -13.66
C ALA A 445 -20.67 -5.06 -12.91
N ALA A 446 -19.78 -4.54 -12.05
CA ALA A 446 -18.79 -5.31 -11.29
C ALA A 446 -19.33 -5.91 -9.99
N GLU A 447 -20.55 -5.56 -9.58
CA GLU A 447 -21.12 -5.99 -8.30
C GLU A 447 -21.03 -7.53 -8.13
N GLY A 448 -20.46 -7.92 -6.99
CA GLY A 448 -20.26 -9.34 -6.65
C GLY A 448 -19.18 -10.08 -7.43
N THR A 449 -18.45 -9.43 -8.36
CA THR A 449 -17.47 -10.11 -9.24
C THR A 449 -16.07 -9.49 -9.17
N MET A 450 -15.92 -8.20 -9.46
CA MET A 450 -14.61 -7.51 -9.49
C MET A 450 -14.27 -6.81 -8.18
N GLN A 451 -14.74 -7.31 -7.06
CA GLN A 451 -14.52 -6.72 -5.74
C GLN A 451 -13.43 -7.47 -4.98
N ARG A 452 -12.61 -6.73 -4.24
CA ARG A 452 -11.71 -7.34 -3.25
C ARG A 452 -12.52 -7.95 -2.11
N SER A 453 -11.95 -8.99 -1.48
CA SER A 453 -12.47 -9.49 -0.20
C SER A 453 -12.62 -8.32 0.76
N SER A 454 -13.83 -8.12 1.28
CA SER A 454 -14.13 -6.98 2.12
C SER A 454 -13.21 -6.97 3.34
N MET A 455 -12.59 -5.81 3.61
CA MET A 455 -11.89 -5.59 4.86
C MET A 455 -12.84 -5.79 6.06
N ALA A 456 -14.14 -5.53 5.89
CA ALA A 456 -15.14 -5.76 6.91
C ALA A 456 -15.20 -7.22 7.37
N ASP A 457 -14.99 -8.19 6.48
CA ASP A 457 -14.99 -9.62 6.82
C ASP A 457 -13.74 -10.00 7.61
N PHE A 458 -12.58 -9.49 7.23
CA PHE A 458 -11.36 -9.66 8.01
C PHE A 458 -11.49 -9.02 9.40
N VAL A 459 -11.95 -7.77 9.45
CA VAL A 459 -12.12 -7.03 10.71
C VAL A 459 -13.13 -7.71 11.63
N ARG A 460 -14.21 -8.30 11.10
CA ARG A 460 -15.19 -9.04 11.91
C ARG A 460 -14.59 -10.30 12.52
N SER A 461 -13.81 -11.04 11.76
CA SER A 461 -13.40 -12.41 12.10
C SER A 461 -12.07 -12.47 12.85
N TYR A 462 -11.09 -11.64 12.49
CA TYR A 462 -9.71 -11.80 12.91
C TYR A 462 -9.07 -10.57 13.56
N SER A 463 -9.58 -9.38 13.34
CA SER A 463 -8.89 -8.16 13.76
C SER A 463 -8.74 -8.00 15.26
N LEU A 464 -9.70 -8.46 16.06
CA LEU A 464 -9.57 -8.41 17.52
C LEU A 464 -8.44 -9.30 18.03
N LEU A 465 -8.23 -10.49 17.43
CA LEU A 465 -7.10 -11.36 17.76
C LEU A 465 -5.78 -10.71 17.33
N GLU A 466 -5.74 -10.16 16.12
CA GLU A 466 -4.55 -9.50 15.58
C GLU A 466 -4.09 -8.32 16.45
N ILE A 467 -5.00 -7.44 16.86
CA ILE A 467 -4.66 -6.29 17.72
C ILE A 467 -4.44 -6.67 19.19
N THR A 468 -5.00 -7.80 19.65
CA THR A 468 -4.79 -8.27 21.01
C THR A 468 -3.37 -8.78 21.21
N HIS A 469 -2.77 -9.39 20.19
CA HIS A 469 -1.40 -9.89 20.26
C HIS A 469 -0.37 -8.80 20.67
N PRO A 470 -0.29 -7.63 20.00
CA PRO A 470 0.63 -6.58 20.43
C PRO A 470 0.31 -6.01 21.81
N LEU A 471 -0.95 -5.96 22.22
CA LEU A 471 -1.29 -5.56 23.59
C LEU A 471 -0.81 -6.58 24.64
N VAL A 472 -0.85 -7.87 24.30
CA VAL A 472 -0.27 -8.93 25.17
C VAL A 472 1.24 -8.77 25.28
N GLU A 473 1.94 -8.48 24.19
CA GLU A 473 3.38 -8.23 24.21
C GLU A 473 3.73 -6.95 24.97
N MET A 474 2.94 -5.87 24.79
CA MET A 474 3.06 -4.63 25.56
C MET A 474 2.90 -4.89 27.07
N GLY A 475 1.93 -5.72 27.47
CA GLY A 475 1.72 -6.09 28.85
C GLY A 475 2.90 -6.83 29.51
N LYS A 476 3.68 -7.58 28.72
CA LYS A 476 4.92 -8.23 29.21
C LYS A 476 6.02 -7.20 29.50
N ILE A 477 6.03 -6.07 28.79
CA ILE A 477 7.01 -4.99 28.98
C ILE A 477 6.60 -4.07 30.12
N LEU A 478 5.33 -3.68 30.17
CA LEU A 478 4.79 -2.71 31.12
C LEU A 478 4.56 -3.26 32.54
N GLY A 479 4.47 -4.59 32.70
CA GLY A 479 4.23 -5.22 33.98
C GLY A 479 2.74 -5.29 34.38
N ARG A 480 2.46 -5.97 35.49
CA ARG A 480 1.09 -6.25 35.96
C ARG A 480 0.37 -5.02 36.49
N GLU A 481 1.09 -4.02 36.96
CA GLU A 481 0.57 -2.75 37.47
C GLU A 481 -0.19 -1.95 36.41
N ASN A 482 0.09 -2.21 35.15
CA ASN A 482 -0.55 -1.54 34.03
C ASN A 482 -1.71 -2.32 33.38
N ALA A 483 -2.21 -3.37 34.06
CA ALA A 483 -3.28 -4.22 33.53
C ALA A 483 -4.58 -3.42 33.22
N ALA A 484 -4.96 -2.50 34.11
CA ALA A 484 -6.15 -1.66 33.91
C ALA A 484 -6.03 -0.75 32.68
N MET A 485 -4.84 -0.21 32.43
CA MET A 485 -4.56 0.60 31.23
C MET A 485 -4.71 -0.26 29.96
N LEU A 486 -4.21 -1.49 29.95
CA LEU A 486 -4.34 -2.39 28.82
C LEU A 486 -5.80 -2.80 28.55
N ASP A 487 -6.58 -3.04 29.61
CA ASP A 487 -8.02 -3.31 29.47
C ASP A 487 -8.77 -2.10 28.89
N GLN A 488 -8.44 -0.89 29.32
CA GLN A 488 -9.01 0.35 28.79
C GLN A 488 -8.59 0.57 27.32
N THR A 489 -7.31 0.42 27.00
CA THR A 489 -6.80 0.52 25.62
C THR A 489 -7.50 -0.48 24.72
N PHE A 490 -7.65 -1.73 25.17
CA PHE A 490 -8.38 -2.74 24.42
C PHE A 490 -9.84 -2.35 24.20
N ALA A 491 -10.54 -1.87 25.21
CA ALA A 491 -11.94 -1.44 25.10
C ALA A 491 -12.11 -0.27 24.12
N THR A 492 -11.15 0.66 24.09
CA THR A 492 -11.11 1.76 23.14
C THR A 492 -10.95 1.25 21.70
N ILE A 493 -10.00 0.36 21.48
CA ILE A 493 -9.75 -0.25 20.17
C ILE A 493 -10.95 -1.09 19.71
N GLN A 494 -11.53 -1.90 20.61
CA GLN A 494 -12.69 -2.74 20.30
C GLN A 494 -13.89 -1.93 19.79
N ARG A 495 -14.14 -0.74 20.34
CA ARG A 495 -15.24 0.14 19.89
C ARG A 495 -15.12 0.53 18.42
N VAL A 496 -13.90 0.66 17.90
CA VAL A 496 -13.67 0.98 16.48
C VAL A 496 -13.72 -0.27 15.61
N TYR A 497 -13.01 -1.32 16.00
CA TYR A 497 -12.86 -2.54 15.17
C TYR A 497 -14.10 -3.41 15.18
N ALA A 498 -14.66 -3.69 16.33
CA ALA A 498 -15.75 -4.63 16.49
C ALA A 498 -16.70 -4.20 17.61
N PRO A 499 -17.47 -3.11 17.41
CA PRO A 499 -18.33 -2.54 18.44
C PRO A 499 -19.39 -3.50 18.97
N SER A 500 -19.79 -4.50 18.18
CA SER A 500 -20.76 -5.53 18.57
C SER A 500 -20.14 -6.70 19.34
N SER A 501 -18.81 -6.80 19.41
CA SER A 501 -18.14 -7.90 20.10
C SER A 501 -18.27 -7.74 21.62
N LYS A 502 -18.60 -8.84 22.29
CA LYS A 502 -18.66 -8.93 23.76
C LYS A 502 -17.41 -9.56 24.37
N ARG A 503 -16.40 -9.87 23.57
CA ARG A 503 -15.16 -10.51 24.04
C ARG A 503 -14.33 -9.54 24.86
N THR A 504 -13.78 -10.01 25.98
CA THR A 504 -12.90 -9.22 26.82
C THR A 504 -11.43 -9.41 26.45
N PHE A 505 -10.57 -8.46 26.84
CA PHE A 505 -9.11 -8.60 26.66
C PHE A 505 -8.57 -9.88 27.32
N ALA A 506 -9.06 -10.20 28.52
CA ALA A 506 -8.63 -11.40 29.23
C ALA A 506 -8.97 -12.70 28.48
N GLN A 507 -10.15 -12.79 27.88
CA GLN A 507 -10.54 -13.95 27.04
C GLN A 507 -9.63 -14.11 25.82
N LEU A 508 -9.46 -13.04 25.05
CA LEU A 508 -8.62 -13.08 23.84
C LEU A 508 -7.14 -13.31 24.17
N ARG A 509 -6.64 -12.73 25.28
CA ARG A 509 -5.29 -13.01 25.78
C ARG A 509 -5.11 -14.49 26.11
N GLY A 510 -6.10 -15.11 26.76
CA GLY A 510 -6.07 -16.54 27.07
C GLY A 510 -6.01 -17.39 25.81
N GLU A 511 -6.79 -17.07 24.79
CA GLU A 511 -6.75 -17.76 23.49
C GLU A 511 -5.39 -17.62 22.80
N ILE A 512 -4.82 -16.42 22.75
CA ILE A 512 -3.49 -16.18 22.17
C ILE A 512 -2.42 -16.97 22.93
N GLN A 513 -2.45 -16.96 24.25
CA GLN A 513 -1.48 -17.70 25.07
C GLN A 513 -1.58 -19.21 24.85
N ARG A 514 -2.81 -19.74 24.74
CA ARG A 514 -3.06 -21.14 24.42
C ARG A 514 -2.50 -21.50 23.04
N PHE A 515 -2.84 -20.70 22.02
CA PHE A 515 -2.32 -20.87 20.66
C PHE A 515 -0.80 -20.84 20.58
N GLN A 516 -0.15 -19.88 21.28
CA GLN A 516 1.30 -19.82 21.38
C GLN A 516 1.88 -21.05 22.08
N GLY A 517 1.19 -21.58 23.08
CA GLY A 517 1.55 -22.81 23.78
C GLY A 517 1.54 -24.02 22.84
N TYR A 518 0.47 -24.17 22.06
CA TYR A 518 0.35 -25.25 21.08
C TYR A 518 1.36 -25.14 19.94
N SER A 519 1.62 -23.95 19.44
CA SER A 519 2.65 -23.72 18.42
C SER A 519 4.05 -24.13 18.90
N ARG A 520 4.39 -23.84 20.18
CA ARG A 520 5.65 -24.29 20.79
C ARG A 520 5.67 -25.81 20.92
N LEU A 521 4.58 -26.40 21.42
CA LEU A 521 4.43 -27.84 21.55
C LEU A 521 4.69 -28.56 20.23
N LEU A 522 4.03 -28.13 19.15
CA LEU A 522 4.22 -28.69 17.81
C LEU A 522 5.65 -28.53 17.28
N THR A 523 6.30 -27.41 17.62
CA THR A 523 7.71 -27.19 17.27
C THR A 523 8.63 -28.16 18.02
N ASP A 524 8.37 -28.40 19.29
CA ASP A 524 9.13 -29.32 20.10
C ASP A 524 8.90 -30.78 19.68
N LEU A 525 7.69 -31.15 19.32
CA LEU A 525 7.34 -32.47 18.81
C LEU A 525 7.99 -32.82 17.45
N LYS A 526 8.40 -31.83 16.68
CA LYS A 526 9.23 -32.05 15.48
C LYS A 526 10.63 -32.56 15.79
N ARG A 527 11.09 -32.46 17.06
CA ARG A 527 12.40 -32.97 17.51
C ARG A 527 12.26 -34.42 17.94
N PRO A 528 12.92 -35.40 17.28
CA PRO A 528 12.77 -36.81 17.61
C PRO A 528 12.99 -37.17 19.08
N VAL A 529 13.95 -36.49 19.73
CA VAL A 529 14.30 -36.71 21.14
C VAL A 529 13.17 -36.33 22.11
N LEU A 530 12.26 -35.46 21.71
CA LEU A 530 11.17 -34.98 22.58
C LEU A 530 9.85 -35.76 22.36
N ARG A 531 9.74 -36.58 21.30
CA ARG A 531 8.53 -37.35 20.97
C ARG A 531 8.14 -38.37 22.04
N THR A 532 9.10 -38.87 22.82
CA THR A 532 8.86 -39.82 23.92
C THR A 532 8.55 -39.15 25.26
N ASN A 533 8.49 -37.82 25.31
CA ASN A 533 8.20 -37.11 26.56
C ASN A 533 6.67 -37.20 26.87
N PRO A 534 6.30 -37.88 28.00
CA PRO A 534 4.88 -38.08 28.33
C PRO A 534 4.09 -36.78 28.51
N GLN A 535 4.72 -35.69 28.96
CA GLN A 535 4.05 -34.40 29.13
C GLN A 535 3.73 -33.75 27.78
N LEU A 536 4.62 -33.89 26.78
CA LEU A 536 4.39 -33.37 25.44
C LEU A 536 3.29 -34.17 24.73
N VAL A 537 3.29 -35.50 24.88
CA VAL A 537 2.23 -36.35 24.31
C VAL A 537 0.88 -36.03 24.95
N LYS A 538 0.84 -35.83 26.28
CA LYS A 538 -0.38 -35.40 26.97
C LYS A 538 -0.89 -34.07 26.46
N ALA A 539 -0.04 -33.05 26.33
CA ALA A 539 -0.40 -31.73 25.84
C ALA A 539 -0.88 -31.77 24.38
N LEU A 540 -0.27 -32.59 23.51
CA LEU A 540 -0.74 -32.80 22.15
C LEU A 540 -2.12 -33.44 22.12
N ARG A 541 -2.39 -34.42 22.97
CA ARG A 541 -3.69 -35.04 23.08
C ARG A 541 -4.77 -34.04 23.53
N GLU A 542 -4.47 -33.21 24.53
CA GLU A 542 -5.37 -32.14 24.99
C GLU A 542 -5.66 -31.16 23.84
N TYR A 543 -4.66 -30.76 23.09
CA TYR A 543 -4.82 -29.91 21.90
C TYR A 543 -5.72 -30.54 20.84
N LEU A 544 -5.48 -31.81 20.49
CA LEU A 544 -6.29 -32.51 19.48
C LEU A 544 -7.75 -32.72 19.94
N GLN A 545 -7.97 -32.94 21.20
CA GLN A 545 -9.32 -33.10 21.76
C GLN A 545 -10.07 -31.76 21.85
N GLU A 546 -9.42 -30.69 22.30
CA GLU A 546 -10.05 -29.39 22.51
C GLU A 546 -10.28 -28.63 21.21
N GLU A 547 -9.33 -28.69 20.27
CA GLU A 547 -9.37 -27.84 19.07
C GLU A 547 -9.89 -28.58 17.81
N HIS A 548 -9.82 -29.92 17.79
CA HIS A 548 -10.14 -30.71 16.59
C HIS A 548 -11.13 -31.86 16.82
N ASP A 549 -11.63 -32.02 18.04
CA ASP A 549 -12.50 -33.15 18.43
C ASP A 549 -11.90 -34.54 18.06
N TYR A 550 -10.59 -34.66 18.16
CA TYR A 550 -9.82 -35.82 17.72
C TYR A 550 -9.49 -36.70 18.93
N HIS A 551 -10.13 -37.86 19.02
CA HIS A 551 -10.00 -38.81 20.13
C HIS A 551 -9.11 -39.99 19.75
N LEU A 552 -7.77 -39.82 19.90
CA LEU A 552 -6.81 -40.90 19.73
C LEU A 552 -6.27 -41.38 21.08
N PRO A 553 -6.04 -42.68 21.27
CA PRO A 553 -5.25 -43.22 22.40
C PRO A 553 -3.83 -42.65 22.39
N PRO A 554 -3.18 -42.48 23.57
CA PRO A 554 -1.84 -41.92 23.65
C PRO A 554 -0.78 -42.66 22.83
N GLU A 555 -0.86 -44.00 22.78
CA GLU A 555 0.00 -44.84 21.98
C GLU A 555 -0.11 -44.55 20.48
N ASP A 556 -1.30 -44.37 19.98
CA ASP A 556 -1.57 -44.08 18.56
C ASP A 556 -1.11 -42.68 18.15
N ILE A 557 -1.14 -41.71 19.08
CA ILE A 557 -0.62 -40.36 18.84
C ILE A 557 0.88 -40.37 18.57
N VAL A 558 1.65 -41.18 19.30
CA VAL A 558 3.09 -41.29 19.10
C VAL A 558 3.41 -42.02 17.80
N GLU A 559 2.65 -43.08 17.49
CA GLU A 559 2.87 -43.92 16.32
C GLU A 559 2.51 -43.19 15.02
N HIS A 560 1.42 -42.40 15.04
CA HIS A 560 0.93 -41.61 13.88
C HIS A 560 1.30 -40.13 13.94
N LEU A 561 2.28 -39.74 14.78
CA LEU A 561 2.62 -38.36 15.00
C LEU A 561 2.97 -37.60 13.69
N ASP A 562 3.69 -38.26 12.78
CA ASP A 562 4.08 -37.67 11.51
C ASP A 562 2.86 -37.43 10.59
N GLU A 563 1.87 -38.31 10.63
CA GLU A 563 0.61 -38.16 9.90
C GLU A 563 -0.24 -37.02 10.47
N VAL A 564 -0.37 -36.98 11.79
CA VAL A 564 -1.08 -35.88 12.50
C VAL A 564 -0.42 -34.53 12.24
N LEU A 565 0.91 -34.44 12.26
CA LEU A 565 1.67 -33.21 11.98
C LEU A 565 1.63 -32.80 10.50
N GLN A 566 1.31 -33.73 9.60
CA GLN A 566 1.15 -33.44 8.17
C GLN A 566 -0.30 -33.10 7.78
N ASN A 567 -1.25 -33.25 8.69
CA ASN A 567 -2.64 -32.94 8.44
C ASN A 567 -2.79 -31.46 8.02
N PRO A 568 -3.47 -31.18 6.85
CA PRO A 568 -3.65 -29.85 6.34
C PRO A 568 -4.35 -28.89 7.32
N ILE A 569 -5.28 -29.41 8.13
CA ILE A 569 -5.99 -28.61 9.14
C ILE A 569 -5.02 -28.15 10.23
N THR A 570 -4.15 -29.03 10.71
CA THR A 570 -3.14 -28.67 11.70
C THR A 570 -2.08 -27.70 11.15
N LYS A 571 -1.78 -27.77 9.84
CA LYS A 571 -0.87 -26.83 9.16
C LYS A 571 -1.50 -25.46 8.90
N SER A 572 -2.79 -25.41 8.62
CA SER A 572 -3.47 -24.14 8.29
C SER A 572 -3.75 -23.26 9.51
N GLN A 573 -3.68 -23.83 10.72
CA GLN A 573 -3.91 -23.13 11.98
C GLN A 573 -2.60 -22.67 12.66
N LEU A 574 -1.46 -23.11 12.14
CA LEU A 574 -0.11 -22.67 12.51
C LEU A 574 0.38 -21.56 11.58
#